data_15e0ed0635cf0ccfe29d9ad543086d57
#
_entry.id   15e0ed0635cf0ccfe29d9ad543086d57
#
_cell.length_a   1.000
_cell.length_b   1.000
_cell.length_c   1.000
_cell.angle_alpha   90.00
_cell.angle_beta   90.00
_cell.angle_gamma   90.00
#
_symmetry.space_group_name_H-M   'P 1'
#
loop_
_entity.id
_entity.type
_entity.pdbx_description
1 polymer ?
#
loop_
_entity_poly.entity_id
_entity_poly.type
_entity_poly.pdbx_seq_one_letter_code
_entity_poly.pdbx_strand_id
1 'polypeptide(L)'
;MESPRAEEGCRSCRVIAGSHGRRTVRLVDAPLFGRPVQIVWRKRTWAYEETSCPGRVFTEQHDGVAQPRALLTTRACWWAIRQLRFEHASVLGLAHQLGTSWRTVWRSIAPLLRQMAGDPVRFDAVATLGVDEHIWHHVDERKRGPKALTGMVGSSRDQAGRTRARLLDNRLRPLREGPTPTG
;
A
#
# COMPACT_ATOMS: atom_id res chain seq x y z
N MET A 1 -0.42 10.11 22.04
CA MET A 1 0.55 10.95 21.31
C MET A 1 -0.11 12.26 20.97
N GLU A 2 0.58 13.37 21.15
CA GLU A 2 0.15 14.70 20.74
C GLU A 2 1.27 15.35 19.92
N SER A 3 0.90 16.15 18.93
CA SER A 3 1.87 16.94 18.17
C SER A 3 2.36 18.14 18.99
N PRO A 4 3.62 18.56 18.86
CA PRO A 4 4.12 19.76 19.51
C PRO A 4 3.34 21.00 19.06
N ARG A 5 3.40 22.08 19.83
CA ARG A 5 2.78 23.35 19.43
C ARG A 5 3.48 23.86 18.17
N ALA A 6 2.72 24.02 17.10
CA ALA A 6 3.16 24.64 15.88
C ALA A 6 2.06 25.59 15.40
N GLU A 7 2.44 26.67 14.76
CA GLU A 7 1.52 27.52 14.01
C GLU A 7 1.32 26.87 12.65
N GLU A 8 0.08 26.72 12.22
CA GLU A 8 -0.23 26.16 10.92
C GLU A 8 -1.02 27.15 10.07
N GLY A 9 -0.57 27.36 8.86
CA GLY A 9 -1.28 28.13 7.85
C GLY A 9 -2.25 27.27 7.05
N CYS A 10 -3.32 27.87 6.59
CA CYS A 10 -4.23 27.21 5.66
C CYS A 10 -3.48 26.77 4.39
N ARG A 11 -3.72 25.57 3.93
CA ARG A 11 -3.10 25.04 2.70
C ARG A 11 -3.54 25.76 1.43
N SER A 12 -4.70 26.42 1.45
CA SER A 12 -5.25 27.14 0.31
C SER A 12 -4.88 28.62 0.30
N CYS A 13 -5.03 29.34 1.40
CA CYS A 13 -4.80 30.80 1.47
C CYS A 13 -3.59 31.22 2.31
N ARG A 14 -2.93 30.26 2.98
CA ARG A 14 -1.76 30.45 3.86
C ARG A 14 -1.96 31.36 5.08
N VAL A 15 -3.18 31.79 5.36
CA VAL A 15 -3.50 32.56 6.56
C VAL A 15 -3.27 31.67 7.78
N ILE A 16 -2.62 32.23 8.82
CA ILE A 16 -2.38 31.52 10.08
C ILE A 16 -3.71 31.26 10.77
N ALA A 17 -3.93 30.02 11.19
CA ALA A 17 -5.16 29.57 11.81
C ALA A 17 -5.06 29.59 13.35
N GLY A 18 -6.14 29.93 14.00
CA GLY A 18 -6.30 29.82 15.44
C GLY A 18 -6.59 28.37 15.87
N SER A 19 -6.23 28.04 17.11
CA SER A 19 -6.57 26.73 17.68
C SER A 19 -8.08 26.60 17.89
N HIS A 20 -8.69 25.56 17.31
CA HIS A 20 -10.13 25.30 17.39
C HIS A 20 -10.49 24.07 18.25
N GLY A 21 -9.48 23.35 18.75
CA GLY A 21 -9.70 22.17 19.56
C GLY A 21 -8.86 20.97 19.16
N ARG A 22 -9.32 19.79 19.55
CA ARG A 22 -8.61 18.52 19.27
C ARG A 22 -9.56 17.41 18.87
N ARG A 23 -9.11 16.60 17.92
CA ARG A 23 -9.80 15.39 17.49
C ARG A 23 -8.93 14.17 17.81
N THR A 24 -9.51 13.18 18.45
CA THR A 24 -8.83 11.91 18.70
C THR A 24 -9.01 10.96 17.52
N VAL A 25 -7.90 10.43 17.03
CA VAL A 25 -7.86 9.41 15.98
C VAL A 25 -7.13 8.18 16.53
N ARG A 26 -7.64 7.01 16.24
CA ARG A 26 -7.00 5.73 16.57
C ARG A 26 -6.42 5.14 15.31
N LEU A 27 -5.15 4.75 15.37
CA LEU A 27 -4.40 4.16 14.25
C LEU A 27 -3.84 2.82 14.70
N VAL A 28 -3.96 1.82 13.85
CA VAL A 28 -3.26 0.56 14.02
C VAL A 28 -1.78 0.78 13.70
N ASP A 29 -0.90 0.32 14.58
CA ASP A 29 0.54 0.44 14.40
C ASP A 29 1.21 -0.94 14.25
N ALA A 30 2.51 -0.94 13.92
CA ALA A 30 3.29 -2.16 13.84
C ALA A 30 3.23 -2.91 15.19
N PRO A 31 3.12 -4.25 15.18
CA PRO A 31 3.05 -5.03 16.41
C PRO A 31 4.29 -4.82 17.27
N LEU A 32 4.11 -4.89 18.58
CA LEU A 32 5.20 -4.79 19.53
C LEU A 32 5.16 -6.06 20.42
N PHE A 33 6.29 -6.74 20.55
CA PHE A 33 6.39 -8.02 21.30
C PHE A 33 5.32 -9.05 20.90
N GLY A 34 5.02 -9.15 19.59
CA GLY A 34 4.03 -10.08 19.06
C GLY A 34 2.57 -9.70 19.37
N ARG A 35 2.30 -8.50 19.87
CA ARG A 35 0.95 -8.04 20.21
C ARG A 35 0.53 -6.87 19.31
N PRO A 36 -0.76 -6.81 18.91
CA PRO A 36 -1.32 -5.64 18.21
C PRO A 36 -1.14 -4.36 19.02
N VAL A 37 -0.83 -3.27 18.34
CA VAL A 37 -0.64 -1.95 18.94
C VAL A 37 -1.56 -0.93 18.29
N GLN A 38 -2.14 -0.06 19.09
CA GLN A 38 -2.89 1.10 18.63
C GLN A 38 -2.26 2.38 19.14
N ILE A 39 -2.11 3.35 18.24
CA ILE A 39 -1.75 4.72 18.61
C ILE A 39 -3.04 5.53 18.73
N VAL A 40 -3.20 6.18 19.87
CA VAL A 40 -4.22 7.21 20.08
C VAL A 40 -3.57 8.56 19.83
N TRP A 41 -3.93 9.19 18.71
CA TRP A 41 -3.39 10.48 18.29
C TRP A 41 -4.42 11.59 18.53
N ARG A 42 -4.12 12.54 19.39
CA ARG A 42 -4.90 13.75 19.63
C ARG A 42 -4.44 14.84 18.67
N LYS A 43 -5.03 14.87 17.48
CA LYS A 43 -4.77 15.85 16.43
C LYS A 43 -5.37 17.18 16.77
N ARG A 44 -4.67 18.25 16.42
CA ARG A 44 -5.22 19.60 16.54
C ARG A 44 -6.19 19.89 15.42
N THR A 45 -7.19 20.68 15.74
CA THR A 45 -8.10 21.27 14.77
C THR A 45 -7.84 22.77 14.77
N TRP A 46 -7.82 23.34 13.58
CA TRP A 46 -7.53 24.73 13.34
C TRP A 46 -8.72 25.35 12.63
N ALA A 47 -9.03 26.58 12.99
CA ALA A 47 -10.03 27.39 12.33
C ALA A 47 -9.47 28.77 12.00
N TYR A 48 -9.99 29.38 10.97
CA TYR A 48 -9.71 30.75 10.65
C TYR A 48 -10.97 31.43 10.10
N GLU A 49 -11.02 32.75 10.27
CA GLU A 49 -12.22 33.55 10.00
C GLU A 49 -12.21 34.17 8.59
N GLU A 50 -11.23 33.80 7.75
CA GLU A 50 -11.13 34.29 6.39
C GLU A 50 -12.33 33.82 5.54
N THR A 51 -13.21 34.77 5.20
CA THR A 51 -14.46 34.49 4.50
C THR A 51 -14.28 34.14 3.03
N SER A 52 -13.18 34.55 2.42
CA SER A 52 -12.85 34.25 1.03
C SER A 52 -12.31 32.84 0.81
N CYS A 53 -11.97 32.12 1.88
CA CYS A 53 -11.44 30.78 1.79
C CYS A 53 -12.52 29.71 2.01
N PRO A 54 -12.60 28.70 1.11
CA PRO A 54 -13.62 27.65 1.19
C PRO A 54 -13.45 26.72 2.38
N GLY A 55 -12.24 26.61 2.93
CA GLY A 55 -11.94 25.72 4.05
C GLY A 55 -11.86 26.50 5.36
N ARG A 56 -12.90 26.46 6.18
CA ARG A 56 -12.92 27.19 7.47
C ARG A 56 -12.25 26.45 8.61
N VAL A 57 -12.26 25.13 8.56
CA VAL A 57 -11.70 24.27 9.61
C VAL A 57 -10.87 23.16 8.98
N PHE A 58 -9.69 22.93 9.50
CA PHE A 58 -8.85 21.80 9.08
C PHE A 58 -8.21 21.12 10.29
N THR A 59 -7.83 19.86 10.10
CA THR A 59 -7.16 19.06 11.12
C THR A 59 -5.70 18.89 10.72
N GLU A 60 -4.81 19.01 11.68
CA GLU A 60 -3.38 18.76 11.46
C GLU A 60 -3.15 17.40 10.80
N GLN A 61 -2.14 17.35 9.96
CA GLN A 61 -1.76 16.16 9.26
C GLN A 61 -0.24 16.00 9.27
N HIS A 62 0.22 14.81 9.64
CA HIS A 62 1.64 14.49 9.67
C HIS A 62 1.86 13.20 8.89
N ASP A 63 2.33 13.32 7.66
CA ASP A 63 2.46 12.20 6.71
C ASP A 63 3.45 11.13 7.19
N GLY A 64 4.44 11.51 8.00
CA GLY A 64 5.35 10.56 8.67
C GLY A 64 4.64 9.64 9.67
N VAL A 65 3.50 10.07 10.21
CA VAL A 65 2.68 9.25 11.11
C VAL A 65 1.65 8.46 10.35
N ALA A 66 0.84 9.11 9.54
CA ALA A 66 -0.20 8.44 8.75
C ALA A 66 -0.69 9.35 7.62
N GLN A 67 -1.09 8.76 6.51
CA GLN A 67 -1.77 9.47 5.42
C GLN A 67 -3.16 9.97 5.85
N PRO A 68 -3.73 10.98 5.18
CA PRO A 68 -5.08 11.43 5.45
C PRO A 68 -6.10 10.27 5.42
N ARG A 69 -6.95 10.19 6.44
CA ARG A 69 -7.98 9.15 6.59
C ARG A 69 -7.45 7.71 6.70
N ALA A 70 -6.15 7.53 6.86
CA ALA A 70 -5.57 6.20 7.07
C ALA A 70 -6.06 5.56 8.38
N LEU A 71 -6.14 4.24 8.38
CA LEU A 71 -6.41 3.41 9.57
C LEU A 71 -5.13 2.81 10.14
N LEU A 72 -4.09 2.67 9.32
CA LEU A 72 -2.76 2.22 9.71
C LEU A 72 -1.79 3.41 9.72
N THR A 73 -0.79 3.32 10.60
CA THR A 73 0.36 4.24 10.53
C THR A 73 1.20 3.95 9.29
N THR A 74 1.95 4.94 8.83
CA THR A 74 2.94 4.76 7.74
C THR A 74 3.93 3.65 8.09
N ARG A 75 4.37 3.58 9.36
CA ARG A 75 5.25 2.52 9.87
C ARG A 75 4.62 1.14 9.77
N ALA A 76 3.34 0.99 10.16
CA ALA A 76 2.63 -0.29 10.04
C ALA A 76 2.47 -0.75 8.59
N CYS A 77 2.23 0.17 7.66
CA CYS A 77 2.16 -0.14 6.24
C CYS A 77 3.50 -0.71 5.72
N TRP A 78 4.62 -0.04 6.03
CA TRP A 78 5.95 -0.50 5.60
C TRP A 78 6.37 -1.78 6.31
N TRP A 79 6.01 -1.95 7.59
CA TRP A 79 6.21 -3.22 8.28
C TRP A 79 5.46 -4.36 7.59
N ALA A 80 4.18 -4.16 7.25
CA ALA A 80 3.38 -5.17 6.57
C ALA A 80 3.94 -5.53 5.18
N ILE A 81 4.39 -4.53 4.41
CA ILE A 81 5.03 -4.75 3.11
C ILE A 81 6.31 -5.57 3.27
N ARG A 82 7.11 -5.27 4.30
CA ARG A 82 8.34 -6.03 4.58
C ARG A 82 8.03 -7.50 4.90
N GLN A 83 7.01 -7.75 5.74
CA GLN A 83 6.58 -9.11 6.07
C GLN A 83 6.11 -9.90 4.85
N LEU A 84 5.35 -9.26 3.94
CA LEU A 84 4.94 -9.88 2.68
C LEU A 84 6.15 -10.24 1.80
N ARG A 85 7.13 -9.36 1.69
CA ARG A 85 8.26 -9.50 0.75
C ARG A 85 9.33 -10.47 1.22
N PHE A 86 9.60 -10.51 2.51
CA PHE A 86 10.77 -11.21 3.04
C PHE A 86 10.40 -12.40 3.94
N GLU A 87 9.22 -12.36 4.58
CA GLU A 87 8.80 -13.39 5.51
C GLU A 87 7.64 -14.24 4.95
N HIS A 88 7.29 -14.03 3.67
CA HIS A 88 6.21 -14.74 2.98
C HIS A 88 4.87 -14.74 3.73
N ALA A 89 4.61 -13.72 4.54
CA ALA A 89 3.39 -13.60 5.30
C ALA A 89 2.18 -13.40 4.38
N SER A 90 1.03 -13.99 4.71
CA SER A 90 -0.22 -13.69 4.03
C SER A 90 -0.86 -12.42 4.55
N VAL A 91 -1.67 -11.72 3.73
CA VAL A 91 -2.42 -10.54 4.18
C VAL A 91 -3.34 -10.84 5.35
N LEU A 92 -3.91 -12.05 5.40
CA LEU A 92 -4.74 -12.50 6.51
C LEU A 92 -3.90 -12.69 7.78
N GLY A 93 -2.73 -13.29 7.68
CA GLY A 93 -1.79 -13.44 8.80
C GLY A 93 -1.36 -12.09 9.37
N LEU A 94 -1.08 -11.11 8.49
CA LEU A 94 -0.77 -9.73 8.90
C LEU A 94 -1.95 -9.06 9.59
N ALA A 95 -3.17 -9.30 9.12
CA ALA A 95 -4.37 -8.76 9.75
C ALA A 95 -4.53 -9.26 11.20
N HIS A 96 -4.26 -10.53 11.44
CA HIS A 96 -4.26 -11.10 12.80
C HIS A 96 -3.18 -10.46 13.67
N GLN A 97 -1.96 -10.33 13.17
CA GLN A 97 -0.85 -9.70 13.91
C GLN A 97 -1.09 -8.22 14.23
N LEU A 98 -1.78 -7.51 13.34
CA LEU A 98 -2.15 -6.10 13.49
C LEU A 98 -3.44 -5.90 14.28
N GLY A 99 -4.19 -6.96 14.59
CA GLY A 99 -5.48 -6.87 15.28
C GLY A 99 -6.54 -6.11 14.46
N THR A 100 -6.56 -6.29 13.14
CA THR A 100 -7.47 -5.61 12.23
C THR A 100 -8.00 -6.54 11.14
N SER A 101 -8.82 -6.05 10.22
CA SER A 101 -9.32 -6.85 9.11
C SER A 101 -8.32 -6.92 7.94
N TRP A 102 -8.32 -8.04 7.20
CA TRP A 102 -7.50 -8.18 5.98
C TRP A 102 -7.80 -7.07 4.95
N ARG A 103 -9.06 -6.63 4.87
CA ARG A 103 -9.48 -5.53 4.00
C ARG A 103 -8.81 -4.22 4.38
N THR A 104 -8.70 -3.93 5.68
CA THR A 104 -8.01 -2.74 6.19
C THR A 104 -6.54 -2.78 5.83
N VAL A 105 -5.86 -3.91 6.04
CA VAL A 105 -4.46 -4.09 5.67
C VAL A 105 -4.29 -3.89 4.17
N TRP A 106 -5.07 -4.63 3.36
CA TRP A 106 -4.95 -4.56 1.90
C TRP A 106 -5.18 -3.15 1.34
N ARG A 107 -6.24 -2.46 1.79
CA ARG A 107 -6.51 -1.08 1.36
C ARG A 107 -5.38 -0.10 1.71
N SER A 108 -4.68 -0.35 2.81
CA SER A 108 -3.59 0.52 3.27
C SER A 108 -2.29 0.27 2.50
N ILE A 109 -1.96 -0.98 2.16
CA ILE A 109 -0.70 -1.32 1.51
C ILE A 109 -0.78 -1.41 -0.02
N ALA A 110 -1.93 -1.74 -0.59
CA ALA A 110 -2.07 -1.93 -2.04
C ALA A 110 -1.66 -0.70 -2.88
N PRO A 111 -1.95 0.55 -2.49
CA PRO A 111 -1.45 1.72 -3.22
C PRO A 111 0.07 1.81 -3.24
N LEU A 112 0.73 1.52 -2.11
CA LEU A 112 2.18 1.51 -1.99
C LEU A 112 2.81 0.40 -2.83
N LEU A 113 2.21 -0.81 -2.79
CA LEU A 113 2.65 -1.93 -3.62
C LEU A 113 2.51 -1.63 -5.11
N ARG A 114 1.43 -0.97 -5.54
CA ARG A 114 1.27 -0.53 -6.93
C ARG A 114 2.31 0.49 -7.35
N GLN A 115 2.60 1.46 -6.48
CA GLN A 115 3.66 2.44 -6.72
C GLN A 115 5.02 1.75 -6.88
N MET A 116 5.36 0.83 -5.98
CA MET A 116 6.60 0.04 -6.07
C MET A 116 6.63 -0.84 -7.33
N ALA A 117 5.50 -1.43 -7.70
CA ALA A 117 5.40 -2.24 -8.91
C ALA A 117 5.46 -1.41 -10.20
N GLY A 118 5.07 -0.14 -10.16
CA GLY A 118 5.16 0.81 -11.27
C GLY A 118 6.54 1.45 -11.44
N ASP A 119 7.45 1.28 -10.47
CA ASP A 119 8.79 1.87 -10.53
C ASP A 119 9.64 1.19 -11.62
N PRO A 120 10.09 1.91 -12.66
CA PRO A 120 10.91 1.35 -13.73
C PRO A 120 12.27 0.82 -13.24
N VAL A 121 12.80 1.32 -12.13
CA VAL A 121 14.05 0.84 -11.50
C VAL A 121 14.01 -0.67 -11.21
N ARG A 122 12.81 -1.25 -11.07
CA ARG A 122 12.66 -2.70 -10.91
C ARG A 122 13.20 -3.52 -12.08
N PHE A 123 13.35 -2.92 -13.26
CA PHE A 123 13.90 -3.58 -14.44
C PHE A 123 15.41 -3.35 -14.61
N ASP A 124 16.01 -2.50 -13.80
CA ASP A 124 17.43 -2.22 -13.88
C ASP A 124 18.27 -3.46 -13.58
N ALA A 125 19.39 -3.58 -14.28
CA ALA A 125 20.33 -4.69 -14.18
C ALA A 125 19.75 -6.09 -14.45
N VAL A 126 18.65 -6.19 -15.21
CA VAL A 126 18.12 -7.47 -15.68
C VAL A 126 18.95 -7.93 -16.87
N ALA A 127 19.80 -8.93 -16.65
CA ALA A 127 20.65 -9.51 -17.70
C ALA A 127 19.95 -10.64 -18.46
N THR A 128 19.05 -11.37 -17.79
CA THR A 128 18.33 -12.52 -18.39
C THR A 128 16.87 -12.44 -17.98
N LEU A 129 15.99 -12.58 -18.96
CA LEU A 129 14.55 -12.63 -18.77
C LEU A 129 14.04 -14.05 -18.97
N GLY A 130 13.44 -14.62 -17.93
CA GLY A 130 12.63 -15.84 -18.01
C GLY A 130 11.16 -15.48 -18.13
N VAL A 131 10.44 -16.19 -18.98
CA VAL A 131 8.98 -16.06 -19.13
C VAL A 131 8.38 -17.43 -18.95
N ASP A 132 7.40 -17.55 -18.08
CA ASP A 132 6.68 -18.79 -17.81
C ASP A 132 5.17 -18.55 -17.78
N GLU A 133 4.41 -19.52 -18.27
CA GLU A 133 2.96 -19.49 -18.22
C GLU A 133 2.44 -20.54 -17.23
N HIS A 134 1.72 -20.07 -16.23
CA HIS A 134 1.09 -20.89 -15.22
C HIS A 134 -0.43 -20.92 -15.38
N ILE A 135 -1.01 -22.11 -15.43
CA ILE A 135 -2.46 -22.27 -15.46
C ILE A 135 -2.98 -22.10 -14.03
N TRP A 136 -3.63 -20.95 -13.77
CA TRP A 136 -4.15 -20.62 -12.44
C TRP A 136 -5.42 -21.39 -12.07
N HIS A 137 -6.24 -21.72 -13.09
CA HIS A 137 -7.45 -22.50 -12.90
C HIS A 137 -7.55 -23.59 -13.98
N HIS A 138 -7.89 -24.79 -13.59
CA HIS A 138 -8.35 -25.80 -14.56
C HIS A 138 -9.58 -25.28 -15.29
N VAL A 139 -9.73 -25.70 -16.55
CA VAL A 139 -10.85 -25.29 -17.40
C VAL A 139 -12.15 -25.71 -16.74
N ASP A 140 -12.83 -24.76 -16.11
CA ASP A 140 -14.18 -24.91 -15.60
C ASP A 140 -15.06 -23.95 -16.40
N GLU A 141 -15.95 -24.48 -17.24
CA GLU A 141 -16.84 -23.70 -18.11
C GLU A 141 -17.75 -22.74 -17.33
N ARG A 142 -17.97 -23.01 -16.04
CA ARG A 142 -18.79 -22.18 -15.15
C ARG A 142 -18.05 -20.98 -14.58
N LYS A 143 -16.72 -20.97 -14.63
CA LYS A 143 -15.89 -19.87 -14.09
C LYS A 143 -15.43 -18.96 -15.21
N ARG A 144 -15.89 -17.71 -15.18
CA ARG A 144 -15.41 -16.64 -16.07
C ARG A 144 -14.14 -16.02 -15.49
N GLY A 145 -13.17 -15.72 -16.33
CA GLY A 145 -11.95 -15.01 -15.97
C GLY A 145 -10.71 -15.56 -16.65
N PRO A 146 -9.58 -14.86 -16.52
CA PRO A 146 -8.31 -15.30 -17.10
C PRO A 146 -7.85 -16.58 -16.41
N LYS A 147 -7.51 -17.60 -17.21
CA LYS A 147 -7.11 -18.94 -16.73
C LYS A 147 -5.59 -19.10 -16.70
N ALA A 148 -4.86 -18.30 -17.45
CA ALA A 148 -3.42 -18.34 -17.52
C ALA A 148 -2.80 -17.06 -16.93
N LEU A 149 -1.70 -17.24 -16.21
CA LEU A 149 -0.87 -16.19 -15.67
C LEU A 149 0.51 -16.29 -16.32
N THR A 150 0.92 -15.25 -17.03
CA THR A 150 2.29 -15.16 -17.55
C THR A 150 3.15 -14.45 -16.52
N GLY A 151 4.14 -15.15 -15.98
CA GLY A 151 5.16 -14.62 -15.07
C GLY A 151 6.40 -14.21 -15.84
N MET A 152 6.95 -13.03 -15.53
CA MET A 152 8.23 -12.55 -16.05
C MET A 152 9.23 -12.47 -14.91
N VAL A 153 10.34 -13.20 -15.01
CA VAL A 153 11.38 -13.30 -13.99
C VAL A 153 12.69 -12.79 -14.55
N GLY A 154 13.26 -11.79 -13.90
CA GLY A 154 14.63 -11.34 -14.18
C GLY A 154 15.62 -12.16 -13.38
N SER A 155 16.65 -12.68 -14.03
CA SER A 155 17.79 -13.32 -13.40
C SER A 155 19.02 -12.43 -13.53
N SER A 156 19.68 -12.16 -12.41
CA SER A 156 20.94 -11.44 -12.36
C SER A 156 21.94 -12.20 -11.49
N ARG A 157 23.23 -11.98 -11.68
CA ARG A 157 24.24 -12.52 -10.79
C ARG A 157 24.68 -11.45 -9.78
N ASP A 158 24.77 -11.84 -8.53
CA ASP A 158 25.35 -10.97 -7.50
C ASP A 158 26.89 -10.92 -7.62
N GLN A 159 27.54 -10.08 -6.81
CA GLN A 159 29.00 -9.95 -6.81
C GLN A 159 29.75 -11.27 -6.47
N ALA A 160 29.08 -12.20 -5.82
CA ALA A 160 29.59 -13.53 -5.52
C ALA A 160 29.27 -14.57 -6.62
N GLY A 161 28.74 -14.14 -7.77
CA GLY A 161 28.36 -14.99 -8.90
C GLY A 161 27.10 -15.83 -8.70
N ARG A 162 26.36 -15.66 -7.61
CA ARG A 162 25.13 -16.41 -7.32
C ARG A 162 23.97 -15.82 -8.10
N THR A 163 23.18 -16.68 -8.72
CA THR A 163 21.97 -16.25 -9.42
C THR A 163 20.91 -15.77 -8.44
N ARG A 164 20.42 -14.57 -8.65
CA ARG A 164 19.23 -14.01 -7.98
C ARG A 164 18.09 -13.91 -8.97
N ALA A 165 17.01 -14.62 -8.68
CA ALA A 165 15.77 -14.50 -9.44
C ALA A 165 14.84 -13.48 -8.77
N ARG A 166 14.20 -12.65 -9.59
CA ARG A 166 13.28 -11.62 -9.14
C ARG A 166 12.07 -11.58 -10.07
N LEU A 167 10.86 -11.70 -9.51
CA LEU A 167 9.64 -11.50 -10.29
C LEU A 167 9.57 -10.03 -10.73
N LEU A 168 9.53 -9.82 -12.04
CA LEU A 168 9.47 -8.49 -12.65
C LEU A 168 8.03 -8.05 -12.91
N ASP A 169 7.24 -8.96 -13.50
CA ASP A 169 5.83 -8.67 -13.82
C ASP A 169 5.02 -9.97 -13.87
N ASN A 170 3.71 -9.85 -13.74
CA ASN A 170 2.79 -10.92 -14.02
C ASN A 170 1.56 -10.35 -14.75
N ARG A 171 1.07 -11.08 -15.73
CA ARG A 171 -0.12 -10.69 -16.49
C ARG A 171 -1.11 -11.83 -16.59
N LEU A 172 -2.34 -11.53 -16.22
CA LEU A 172 -3.46 -12.43 -16.46
C LEU A 172 -3.86 -12.29 -17.94
N ARG A 173 -3.76 -13.39 -18.70
CA ARG A 173 -4.26 -13.44 -20.08
C ARG A 173 -5.69 -13.98 -20.10
N PRO A 174 -6.65 -13.28 -20.73
CA PRO A 174 -7.86 -13.92 -21.17
C PRO A 174 -7.46 -15.01 -22.19
N LEU A 175 -8.07 -16.20 -22.09
CA LEU A 175 -7.92 -17.19 -23.15
C LEU A 175 -8.31 -16.52 -24.47
N ARG A 176 -7.43 -16.59 -25.46
CA ARG A 176 -7.82 -16.26 -26.83
C ARG A 176 -9.04 -17.13 -27.17
N GLU A 177 -10.14 -16.49 -27.50
CA GLU A 177 -11.21 -17.21 -28.22
C GLU A 177 -10.56 -17.79 -29.44
N GLY A 178 -10.61 -19.13 -29.56
CA GLY A 178 -10.14 -19.83 -30.74
C GLY A 178 -10.88 -19.27 -31.95
N PRO A 179 -10.28 -19.37 -33.17
CA PRO A 179 -10.95 -18.94 -34.37
C PRO A 179 -12.32 -19.62 -34.42
N THR A 180 -13.38 -18.82 -34.51
CA THR A 180 -14.74 -19.31 -34.77
C THR A 180 -14.68 -20.16 -36.06
N PRO A 181 -15.12 -21.40 -36.03
CA PRO A 181 -15.21 -22.18 -37.29
C PRO A 181 -16.20 -21.45 -38.18
N THR A 182 -15.71 -20.87 -39.26
CA THR A 182 -16.52 -20.42 -40.39
C THR A 182 -17.19 -21.63 -40.99
N GLY A 183 -18.49 -21.78 -40.73
CA GLY A 183 -19.36 -22.69 -41.47
C GLY A 183 -19.65 -22.21 -42.90
#